data_86185c37c930f22aad0ccc5c3248c61f
#
_entry.id   86185c37c930f22aad0ccc5c3248c61f
#
_cell.length_a   1.000
_cell.length_b   1.000
_cell.length_c   1.000
_cell.angle_alpha   90.00
_cell.angle_beta   90.00
_cell.angle_gamma   90.00
#
_symmetry.space_group_name_H-M   'P 1'
#
loop_
_entity.id
_entity.type
_entity.pdbx_description
1 polymer ?
#
loop_
_entity_poly.entity_id
_entity_poly.type
_entity_poly.pdbx_seq_one_letter_code
_entity_poly.pdbx_strand_id
1 'polypeptide(L)'
;MRLVSPKRSLVLALLLALVLPILAACGGSAPATTQPTAAPAPATAAPEPTAAAAPTAAAAPTAAAEPTAAPAPASEPIGGVTTTNNLMVASVKACDAEYAGQKYAGLIKEIAAVDKNTVRFTMCAPDPAFPSKVAFSSFAIEPSEYLEKTGGAGDLLEKPIGTGPYMLDSWTKGDNLTFKRNDAYWGDKAKAGTLIFRWSTEAAQRLLELQSGTVDGIDNVAPDDFDKVKGDATLQLIERPALNVMYVGMNNTAEPFNNDKVRQAIAIGIDRDRIVKNFYPAGSEVAGFFTPCAIPNGCAGAEWPKFDAAAAKKLLADAGFPNGFETELAYRDVVRGYLPQPNQVAEDIQAQLKQNLNITVKINKMESTAFLDAASAGQLKGLFMLGWGADYPDQTNFLDYHFGAGANDSFGKKHDDLVKVLKDAASQATDDKRKPLYEEANKLIQTHVPMVPVAHGGSAVAFKADVKGAHTSPLGNEIFAQMDPGGRDTFVWMQNAEPGGLYCADETDGESLRACNMVLEGLLAYEKGGTKAVPSLATGCEANADLTVWTCKLREGVKFHDGSDFDANDVVMTYYVQWDAASPLHKGRTGSFDYFSALWGGFMNAKPAS
;
A
#
# COMPACT_ATOMS: atom_id res chain seq x y z
N MET A 1 17.43 -72.58 -15.56
CA MET A 1 16.03 -72.67 -15.10
C MET A 1 15.94 -72.12 -13.70
N ARG A 2 15.51 -70.85 -13.53
CA ARG A 2 15.25 -70.27 -12.20
C ARG A 2 13.74 -70.28 -11.95
N LEU A 3 13.32 -71.01 -10.91
CA LEU A 3 11.97 -71.10 -10.45
C LEU A 3 11.46 -69.74 -9.93
N VAL A 4 10.37 -69.27 -10.51
CA VAL A 4 9.67 -68.08 -10.07
C VAL A 4 8.81 -68.42 -8.85
N SER A 5 9.01 -67.73 -7.74
CA SER A 5 8.34 -67.91 -6.47
C SER A 5 6.82 -67.67 -6.58
N PRO A 6 5.97 -68.54 -6.04
CA PRO A 6 4.50 -68.44 -6.17
C PRO A 6 3.87 -67.25 -5.42
N LYS A 7 4.63 -66.52 -4.63
CA LYS A 7 4.13 -65.35 -3.86
C LYS A 7 3.88 -64.09 -4.71
N ARG A 8 4.52 -63.97 -5.89
CA ARG A 8 4.30 -62.82 -6.77
C ARG A 8 3.03 -62.95 -7.63
N SER A 9 2.59 -64.15 -7.94
CA SER A 9 1.38 -64.39 -8.73
C SER A 9 0.10 -64.13 -7.91
N LEU A 10 0.15 -64.33 -6.59
CA LEU A 10 -1.01 -64.13 -5.72
C LEU A 10 -1.30 -62.62 -5.48
N VAL A 11 -0.25 -61.82 -5.40
CA VAL A 11 -0.38 -60.33 -5.22
C VAL A 11 -0.92 -59.67 -6.50
N LEU A 12 -0.52 -60.17 -7.68
CA LEU A 12 -1.02 -59.64 -8.96
C LEU A 12 -2.49 -60.02 -9.20
N ALA A 13 -2.93 -61.21 -8.76
CA ALA A 13 -4.32 -61.65 -8.84
C ALA A 13 -5.25 -60.88 -7.86
N LEU A 14 -4.74 -60.52 -6.67
CA LEU A 14 -5.49 -59.69 -5.71
C LEU A 14 -5.63 -58.22 -6.15
N LEU A 15 -4.62 -57.67 -6.80
CA LEU A 15 -4.69 -56.31 -7.36
C LEU A 15 -5.65 -56.22 -8.56
N LEU A 16 -5.72 -57.24 -9.42
CA LEU A 16 -6.69 -57.26 -10.52
C LEU A 16 -8.13 -57.44 -10.03
N ALA A 17 -8.36 -58.13 -8.91
CA ALA A 17 -9.70 -58.32 -8.34
C ALA A 17 -10.24 -57.08 -7.63
N LEU A 18 -9.37 -56.13 -7.23
CA LEU A 18 -9.79 -54.85 -6.60
C LEU A 18 -10.12 -53.75 -7.62
N VAL A 19 -9.64 -53.82 -8.85
CA VAL A 19 -9.85 -52.79 -9.89
C VAL A 19 -11.11 -53.02 -10.72
N LEU A 20 -11.58 -54.28 -10.82
CA LEU A 20 -12.77 -54.65 -11.61
C LEU A 20 -14.13 -54.10 -11.11
N PRO A 21 -14.39 -53.88 -9.79
CA PRO A 21 -15.66 -53.28 -9.37
C PRO A 21 -15.75 -51.75 -9.56
N ILE A 22 -14.61 -51.06 -9.81
CA ILE A 22 -14.62 -49.60 -9.99
C ILE A 22 -15.01 -49.20 -11.42
N LEU A 23 -14.82 -50.07 -12.41
CA LEU A 23 -15.18 -49.82 -13.81
C LEU A 23 -16.64 -50.16 -14.17
N ALA A 24 -17.39 -50.81 -13.27
CA ALA A 24 -18.78 -51.17 -13.50
C ALA A 24 -19.81 -50.17 -12.97
N ALA A 25 -19.35 -49.06 -12.29
CA ALA A 25 -20.23 -48.05 -11.70
C ALA A 25 -20.46 -46.80 -12.58
N CYS A 26 -19.91 -46.73 -13.79
CA CYS A 26 -20.06 -45.58 -14.71
C CYS A 26 -20.89 -45.92 -15.98
N GLY A 27 -21.97 -46.67 -15.81
CA GLY A 27 -22.94 -46.97 -16.88
C GLY A 27 -24.33 -46.46 -16.52
N GLY A 28 -24.48 -45.17 -16.29
CA GLY A 28 -25.76 -44.48 -16.09
C GLY A 28 -26.15 -43.69 -17.32
N SER A 29 -27.32 -44.02 -17.88
CA SER A 29 -27.94 -43.41 -19.04
C SER A 29 -28.00 -41.88 -18.97
N ALA A 30 -27.71 -41.22 -20.08
CA ALA A 30 -27.85 -39.79 -20.24
C ALA A 30 -29.30 -39.33 -19.95
N PRO A 31 -29.50 -38.29 -19.10
CA PRO A 31 -30.83 -37.67 -19.01
C PRO A 31 -31.08 -36.83 -20.25
N ALA A 32 -32.30 -36.94 -20.78
CA ALA A 32 -32.81 -36.12 -21.87
C ALA A 32 -32.68 -34.61 -21.51
N THR A 33 -32.23 -33.82 -22.49
CA THR A 33 -32.23 -32.36 -22.44
C THR A 33 -33.65 -31.85 -22.29
N THR A 34 -34.02 -31.41 -21.09
CA THR A 34 -35.20 -30.59 -20.87
C THR A 34 -34.79 -29.11 -21.09
N GLN A 35 -35.36 -28.54 -22.12
CA GLN A 35 -35.35 -27.12 -22.41
C GLN A 35 -35.83 -26.32 -21.19
N PRO A 36 -35.20 -25.21 -20.77
CA PRO A 36 -35.70 -24.41 -19.67
C PRO A 36 -37.05 -23.79 -20.03
N THR A 37 -38.08 -24.18 -19.29
CA THR A 37 -39.39 -23.54 -19.34
C THR A 37 -39.25 -22.14 -18.76
N ALA A 38 -39.69 -21.13 -19.52
CA ALA A 38 -39.72 -19.74 -19.10
C ALA A 38 -40.48 -19.59 -17.76
N ALA A 39 -39.91 -18.79 -16.86
CA ALA A 39 -40.55 -18.43 -15.60
C ALA A 39 -41.89 -17.72 -15.88
N PRO A 40 -42.96 -18.02 -15.10
CA PRO A 40 -44.21 -17.32 -15.26
C PRO A 40 -44.09 -15.86 -14.84
N ALA A 41 -44.70 -14.97 -15.65
CA ALA A 41 -44.80 -13.54 -15.37
C ALA A 41 -45.49 -13.31 -14.02
N PRO A 42 -45.15 -12.25 -13.26
CA PRO A 42 -45.81 -11.95 -12.00
C PRO A 42 -47.28 -11.62 -12.25
N ALA A 43 -48.14 -12.25 -11.45
CA ALA A 43 -49.59 -12.03 -11.48
C ALA A 43 -49.91 -10.56 -11.17
N THR A 44 -50.73 -9.97 -12.00
CA THR A 44 -51.33 -8.63 -11.82
C THR A 44 -52.11 -8.62 -10.53
N ALA A 45 -51.74 -7.74 -9.60
CA ALA A 45 -52.47 -7.52 -8.35
C ALA A 45 -53.89 -6.98 -8.66
N ALA A 46 -54.87 -7.57 -8.02
CA ALA A 46 -56.26 -7.10 -8.06
C ALA A 46 -56.38 -5.74 -7.35
N PRO A 47 -57.32 -4.85 -7.77
CA PRO A 47 -57.46 -3.54 -7.15
C PRO A 47 -58.03 -3.67 -5.73
N GLU A 48 -57.41 -2.98 -4.77
CA GLU A 48 -57.94 -2.79 -3.41
C GLU A 48 -59.25 -1.98 -3.43
N PRO A 49 -60.19 -2.26 -2.53
CA PRO A 49 -61.45 -1.55 -2.45
C PRO A 49 -61.24 -0.12 -1.93
N THR A 50 -61.83 0.83 -2.64
CA THR A 50 -61.85 2.27 -2.34
C THR A 50 -62.43 2.51 -0.94
N ALA A 51 -61.63 3.01 -0.01
CA ALA A 51 -62.09 3.47 1.29
C ALA A 51 -62.90 4.78 1.15
N ALA A 52 -64.02 4.84 1.83
CA ALA A 52 -64.93 6.00 1.85
C ALA A 52 -64.25 7.24 2.45
N ALA A 53 -64.47 8.39 1.85
CA ALA A 53 -63.93 9.69 2.28
C ALA A 53 -64.39 10.06 3.69
N ALA A 54 -63.40 10.36 4.56
CA ALA A 54 -63.61 11.00 5.86
C ALA A 54 -63.79 12.51 5.67
N PRO A 55 -64.58 13.19 6.55
CA PRO A 55 -64.87 14.59 6.38
C PRO A 55 -63.65 15.51 6.56
N THR A 56 -63.59 16.50 5.70
CA THR A 56 -62.54 17.52 5.63
C THR A 56 -62.45 18.32 6.94
N ALA A 57 -61.38 18.19 7.69
CA ALA A 57 -61.05 19.08 8.79
C ALA A 57 -60.55 20.43 8.23
N ALA A 58 -60.99 21.50 8.85
CA ALA A 58 -60.66 22.87 8.47
C ALA A 58 -59.14 23.11 8.51
N ALA A 59 -58.61 23.78 7.48
CA ALA A 59 -57.23 24.14 7.35
C ALA A 59 -56.74 25.01 8.51
N ALA A 60 -55.68 24.55 9.20
CA ALA A 60 -54.88 25.38 10.10
C ALA A 60 -54.11 26.43 9.31
N PRO A 61 -53.87 27.63 9.86
CA PRO A 61 -53.13 28.66 9.16
C PRO A 61 -51.71 28.22 8.85
N THR A 62 -51.32 28.33 7.60
CA THR A 62 -49.96 28.04 7.11
C THR A 62 -48.96 28.92 7.85
N ALA A 63 -48.05 28.32 8.62
CA ALA A 63 -46.90 29.04 9.17
C ALA A 63 -46.11 29.63 8.01
N ALA A 64 -45.75 30.90 8.11
CA ALA A 64 -44.91 31.58 7.14
C ALA A 64 -43.58 30.81 7.02
N ALA A 65 -43.17 30.48 5.80
CA ALA A 65 -41.87 29.87 5.54
C ALA A 65 -40.78 30.79 6.09
N GLU A 66 -39.93 30.26 6.97
CA GLU A 66 -38.71 30.94 7.36
C GLU A 66 -37.90 31.27 6.07
N PRO A 67 -37.32 32.49 5.99
CA PRO A 67 -36.53 32.84 4.84
C PRO A 67 -35.36 31.85 4.73
N THR A 68 -35.28 31.10 3.66
CA THR A 68 -34.13 30.26 3.31
C THR A 68 -32.91 31.14 3.33
N ALA A 69 -31.97 30.87 4.23
CA ALA A 69 -30.69 31.57 4.29
C ALA A 69 -30.07 31.56 2.89
N ALA A 70 -29.65 32.74 2.42
CA ALA A 70 -28.93 32.83 1.17
C ALA A 70 -27.70 31.90 1.22
N PRO A 71 -27.37 31.18 0.13
CA PRO A 71 -26.20 30.34 0.12
C PRO A 71 -24.96 31.20 0.47
N ALA A 72 -24.15 30.69 1.40
CA ALA A 72 -22.90 31.35 1.77
C ALA A 72 -22.08 31.61 0.50
N PRO A 73 -21.43 32.78 0.37
CA PRO A 73 -20.61 33.07 -0.79
C PRO A 73 -19.59 31.95 -0.97
N ALA A 74 -19.42 31.48 -2.22
CA ALA A 74 -18.44 30.47 -2.54
C ALA A 74 -17.04 30.99 -2.11
N SER A 75 -16.31 30.18 -1.35
CA SER A 75 -14.96 30.52 -0.94
C SER A 75 -14.07 30.69 -2.17
N GLU A 76 -13.27 31.75 -2.24
CA GLU A 76 -12.31 31.90 -3.32
C GLU A 76 -11.16 30.89 -3.18
N PRO A 77 -10.75 30.22 -4.28
CA PRO A 77 -9.59 29.32 -4.26
C PRO A 77 -8.35 29.97 -3.67
N ILE A 78 -7.61 29.23 -2.84
CA ILE A 78 -6.35 29.71 -2.23
C ILE A 78 -5.16 29.59 -3.18
N GLY A 79 -5.34 28.91 -4.31
CA GLY A 79 -4.29 28.70 -5.31
C GLY A 79 -4.86 28.09 -6.57
N GLY A 80 -3.97 27.71 -7.47
CA GLY A 80 -4.28 27.10 -8.76
C GLY A 80 -3.06 27.09 -9.67
N VAL A 81 -3.27 26.73 -10.93
CA VAL A 81 -2.24 26.75 -11.96
C VAL A 81 -2.43 27.95 -12.90
N THR A 82 -1.32 28.57 -13.29
CA THR A 82 -1.27 29.65 -14.28
C THR A 82 -0.21 29.33 -15.33
N THR A 83 -0.40 29.83 -16.56
CA THR A 83 0.58 29.66 -17.64
C THR A 83 0.96 31.05 -18.16
N THR A 84 2.25 31.35 -18.16
CA THR A 84 2.80 32.61 -18.69
C THR A 84 3.99 32.28 -19.58
N ASN A 85 3.99 32.76 -20.82
CA ASN A 85 5.03 32.47 -21.81
C ASN A 85 5.27 30.96 -22.01
N ASN A 86 4.21 30.17 -22.01
CA ASN A 86 4.20 28.70 -22.09
C ASN A 86 4.89 27.98 -20.90
N LEU A 87 5.07 28.64 -19.77
CA LEU A 87 5.60 28.06 -18.54
C LEU A 87 4.51 28.03 -17.48
N MET A 88 4.28 26.86 -16.91
CA MET A 88 3.27 26.63 -15.89
C MET A 88 3.80 26.93 -14.48
N VAL A 89 2.93 27.46 -13.64
CA VAL A 89 3.18 27.65 -12.21
C VAL A 89 1.93 27.24 -11.45
N ALA A 90 2.06 26.25 -10.58
CA ALA A 90 1.04 25.88 -9.60
C ALA A 90 1.44 26.47 -8.23
N SER A 91 0.55 27.17 -7.54
CA SER A 91 0.89 27.80 -6.28
C SER A 91 -0.32 28.04 -5.38
N VAL A 92 -0.07 28.11 -4.06
CA VAL A 92 -0.99 28.68 -3.07
C VAL A 92 -0.59 30.11 -2.73
N LYS A 93 -1.57 30.95 -2.41
CA LYS A 93 -1.36 32.38 -2.06
C LYS A 93 -0.43 32.54 -0.85
N ALA A 94 -0.58 31.66 0.15
CA ALA A 94 0.23 31.62 1.37
C ALA A 94 0.18 30.21 2.01
N CYS A 95 1.20 29.89 2.81
CA CYS A 95 1.29 28.59 3.51
C CYS A 95 0.24 28.42 4.65
N ASP A 96 -0.46 29.47 5.02
CA ASP A 96 -1.54 29.49 6.00
C ASP A 96 -2.86 30.02 5.40
N ALA A 97 -2.98 30.01 4.06
CA ALA A 97 -4.19 30.40 3.36
C ALA A 97 -5.39 29.54 3.80
N GLU A 98 -6.57 30.13 3.78
CA GLU A 98 -7.79 29.46 4.23
C GLU A 98 -8.78 29.28 3.07
N TYR A 99 -9.32 28.05 2.93
CA TYR A 99 -10.36 27.71 1.98
C TYR A 99 -11.50 27.00 2.67
N ALA A 100 -12.73 27.48 2.48
CA ALA A 100 -13.96 26.90 3.05
C ALA A 100 -13.88 26.63 4.59
N GLY A 101 -13.17 27.50 5.32
CA GLY A 101 -13.00 27.38 6.78
C GLY A 101 -11.87 26.46 7.22
N GLN A 102 -11.07 25.92 6.29
CA GLN A 102 -9.89 25.12 6.59
C GLN A 102 -8.61 25.84 6.19
N LYS A 103 -7.62 25.84 7.09
CA LYS A 103 -6.28 26.33 6.78
C LYS A 103 -5.53 25.31 5.95
N TYR A 104 -4.82 25.79 4.94
CA TYR A 104 -3.87 24.98 4.22
C TYR A 104 -2.76 24.47 5.17
N ALA A 105 -2.52 23.16 5.16
CA ALA A 105 -1.52 22.51 5.99
C ALA A 105 -0.40 21.85 5.16
N GLY A 106 -0.46 21.99 3.82
CA GLY A 106 0.49 21.36 2.92
C GLY A 106 1.89 21.94 2.99
N LEU A 107 2.87 21.13 2.63
CA LEU A 107 4.28 21.49 2.60
C LEU A 107 4.68 22.29 1.35
N ILE A 108 3.93 22.17 0.25
CA ILE A 108 4.25 22.83 -1.01
C ILE A 108 3.60 24.22 -1.05
N LYS A 109 4.40 25.24 -1.38
CA LYS A 109 3.92 26.58 -1.64
C LYS A 109 3.79 26.88 -3.13
N GLU A 110 4.77 26.43 -3.93
CA GLU A 110 4.84 26.68 -5.36
C GLU A 110 5.60 25.57 -6.08
N ILE A 111 5.13 25.20 -7.25
CA ILE A 111 5.87 24.38 -8.23
C ILE A 111 5.88 25.16 -9.53
N ALA A 112 7.05 25.54 -10.01
CA ALA A 112 7.20 26.43 -11.17
C ALA A 112 8.11 25.82 -12.25
N ALA A 113 7.63 25.77 -13.47
CA ALA A 113 8.50 25.66 -14.64
C ALA A 113 9.27 26.97 -14.77
N VAL A 114 10.58 26.95 -14.49
CA VAL A 114 11.46 28.13 -14.57
C VAL A 114 11.88 28.37 -16.02
N ASP A 115 12.16 27.30 -16.70
CA ASP A 115 12.37 27.18 -18.15
C ASP A 115 11.94 25.77 -18.58
N LYS A 116 12.08 25.42 -19.85
CA LYS A 116 11.68 24.11 -20.40
C LYS A 116 12.31 22.92 -19.64
N ASN A 117 13.53 23.07 -19.13
CA ASN A 117 14.32 22.00 -18.53
C ASN A 117 14.64 22.24 -17.05
N THR A 118 13.92 23.15 -16.38
CA THR A 118 14.15 23.46 -14.97
C THR A 118 12.82 23.62 -14.25
N VAL A 119 12.61 22.82 -13.21
CA VAL A 119 11.47 22.96 -12.30
C VAL A 119 11.96 23.36 -10.91
N ARG A 120 11.22 24.26 -10.26
CA ARG A 120 11.50 24.71 -8.90
C ARG A 120 10.31 24.42 -8.00
N PHE A 121 10.61 23.81 -6.85
CA PHE A 121 9.68 23.63 -5.76
C PHE A 121 10.02 24.59 -4.63
N THR A 122 9.04 25.39 -4.20
CA THR A 122 9.14 26.23 -3.01
C THR A 122 8.27 25.62 -1.93
N MET A 123 8.86 25.38 -0.75
CA MET A 123 8.22 24.70 0.35
C MET A 123 7.78 25.67 1.44
N CYS A 124 6.76 25.31 2.21
CA CYS A 124 6.29 26.02 3.38
C CYS A 124 7.17 25.81 4.63
N ALA A 125 7.96 24.74 4.63
CA ALA A 125 8.92 24.37 5.69
C ALA A 125 10.09 23.60 5.05
N PRO A 126 11.25 23.49 5.73
CA PRO A 126 12.33 22.61 5.28
C PRO A 126 11.85 21.19 5.03
N ASP A 127 12.26 20.57 3.93
CA ASP A 127 11.94 19.17 3.65
C ASP A 127 13.20 18.38 3.25
N PRO A 128 13.91 17.78 4.21
CA PRO A 128 15.10 16.97 3.93
C PRO A 128 14.77 15.65 3.21
N ALA A 129 13.51 15.18 3.27
CA ALA A 129 13.06 13.97 2.59
C ALA A 129 12.67 14.22 1.12
N PHE A 130 12.70 15.47 0.62
CA PHE A 130 12.30 15.81 -0.74
C PHE A 130 12.90 14.89 -1.82
N PRO A 131 14.22 14.57 -1.84
CA PRO A 131 14.78 13.70 -2.88
C PRO A 131 14.16 12.29 -2.87
N SER A 132 13.90 11.74 -1.69
CA SER A 132 13.26 10.44 -1.54
C SER A 132 11.79 10.48 -1.97
N LYS A 133 11.06 11.55 -1.63
CA LYS A 133 9.65 11.70 -2.02
C LYS A 133 9.49 11.77 -3.55
N VAL A 134 10.30 12.58 -4.24
CA VAL A 134 10.20 12.71 -5.71
C VAL A 134 10.78 11.52 -6.48
N ALA A 135 11.41 10.54 -5.78
CA ALA A 135 11.81 9.25 -6.32
C ALA A 135 10.71 8.19 -6.17
N PHE A 136 9.68 8.45 -5.38
CA PHE A 136 8.62 7.50 -5.10
C PHE A 136 7.62 7.42 -6.25
N SER A 137 7.18 6.21 -6.58
CA SER A 137 6.37 5.88 -7.77
C SER A 137 5.09 6.69 -7.93
N SER A 138 4.44 7.07 -6.82
CA SER A 138 3.21 7.87 -6.86
C SER A 138 3.41 9.28 -7.41
N PHE A 139 4.66 9.73 -7.51
CA PHE A 139 5.04 11.03 -8.10
C PHE A 139 5.74 10.89 -9.45
N ALA A 140 5.54 9.76 -10.12
CA ALA A 140 5.98 9.57 -11.50
C ALA A 140 5.27 10.55 -12.44
N ILE A 141 5.99 11.00 -13.47
CA ILE A 141 5.55 12.09 -14.33
C ILE A 141 4.69 11.58 -15.48
N GLU A 142 3.54 12.18 -15.63
CA GLU A 142 2.57 11.95 -16.70
C GLU A 142 2.64 13.06 -17.75
N PRO A 143 2.37 12.76 -19.04
CA PRO A 143 2.25 13.82 -20.06
C PRO A 143 1.08 14.75 -19.72
N SER A 144 1.32 16.05 -19.70
CA SER A 144 0.31 17.07 -19.38
C SER A 144 -0.91 17.00 -20.33
N GLU A 145 -0.68 16.80 -21.62
CA GLU A 145 -1.74 16.67 -22.62
C GLU A 145 -2.56 15.38 -22.44
N TYR A 146 -1.94 14.31 -21.92
CA TYR A 146 -2.64 13.07 -21.66
C TYR A 146 -3.53 13.17 -20.42
N LEU A 147 -3.06 13.85 -19.36
CA LEU A 147 -3.87 14.17 -18.18
C LEU A 147 -5.10 14.99 -18.58
N GLU A 148 -4.93 16.03 -19.41
CA GLU A 148 -6.03 16.84 -19.94
C GLU A 148 -6.99 16.03 -20.81
N LYS A 149 -6.47 15.26 -21.76
CA LYS A 149 -7.24 14.44 -22.70
C LYS A 149 -8.10 13.39 -21.98
N THR A 150 -7.57 12.74 -20.94
CA THR A 150 -8.28 11.71 -20.17
C THR A 150 -9.18 12.29 -19.09
N GLY A 151 -9.02 13.59 -18.79
CA GLY A 151 -9.76 14.25 -17.72
C GLY A 151 -9.44 13.69 -16.34
N GLY A 152 -8.22 13.18 -16.11
CA GLY A 152 -7.74 12.60 -14.85
C GLY A 152 -8.32 11.21 -14.52
N ALA A 153 -8.91 10.49 -15.49
CA ALA A 153 -9.54 9.19 -15.31
C ALA A 153 -9.56 8.37 -16.63
N GLY A 154 -10.42 7.37 -16.74
CA GLY A 154 -10.62 6.61 -17.97
C GLY A 154 -9.36 5.87 -18.42
N ASP A 155 -8.90 6.12 -19.64
CA ASP A 155 -7.71 5.45 -20.21
C ASP A 155 -6.44 5.67 -19.38
N LEU A 156 -6.33 6.76 -18.62
CA LEU A 156 -5.22 7.00 -17.69
C LEU A 156 -5.03 5.87 -16.67
N LEU A 157 -6.13 5.26 -16.23
CA LEU A 157 -6.10 4.21 -15.19
C LEU A 157 -5.63 2.85 -15.72
N GLU A 158 -5.73 2.61 -17.03
CA GLU A 158 -5.50 1.30 -17.61
C GLU A 158 -4.50 1.30 -18.78
N LYS A 159 -4.19 2.46 -19.34
CA LYS A 159 -3.32 2.64 -20.51
C LYS A 159 -2.31 3.77 -20.28
N PRO A 160 -1.43 3.63 -19.28
CA PRO A 160 -0.48 4.69 -18.94
C PRO A 160 0.45 4.98 -20.11
N ILE A 161 0.80 6.26 -20.28
CA ILE A 161 1.80 6.76 -21.21
C ILE A 161 2.90 7.38 -20.37
N GLY A 162 4.11 6.83 -20.42
CA GLY A 162 5.24 7.32 -19.62
C GLY A 162 6.50 7.43 -20.46
N THR A 163 7.63 7.60 -19.76
CA THR A 163 8.97 7.69 -20.33
C THR A 163 9.80 6.43 -20.12
N GLY A 164 9.23 5.42 -19.46
CA GLY A 164 9.93 4.26 -18.91
C GLY A 164 10.50 3.29 -19.94
N PRO A 165 11.29 2.30 -19.46
CA PRO A 165 11.97 1.32 -20.30
C PRO A 165 11.03 0.32 -20.98
N TYR A 166 9.80 0.21 -20.51
CA TYR A 166 8.74 -0.59 -21.10
C TYR A 166 7.49 0.25 -21.39
N MET A 167 6.73 -0.19 -22.37
CA MET A 167 5.39 0.33 -22.72
C MET A 167 4.36 -0.73 -22.43
N LEU A 168 3.20 -0.38 -21.92
CA LEU A 168 2.10 -1.32 -21.79
C LEU A 168 1.64 -1.78 -23.18
N ASP A 169 1.58 -3.08 -23.38
CA ASP A 169 1.05 -3.70 -24.60
C ASP A 169 -0.41 -4.15 -24.40
N SER A 170 -0.68 -4.86 -23.28
CA SER A 170 -2.04 -5.29 -22.94
C SER A 170 -2.21 -5.57 -21.45
N TRP A 171 -3.44 -5.41 -20.97
CA TRP A 171 -3.88 -5.86 -19.66
C TRP A 171 -5.08 -6.80 -19.83
N THR A 172 -4.87 -8.08 -19.60
CA THR A 172 -5.92 -9.09 -19.54
C THR A 172 -6.33 -9.25 -18.08
N LYS A 173 -7.41 -8.58 -17.69
CA LYS A 173 -7.91 -8.59 -16.30
C LYS A 173 -8.11 -10.03 -15.81
N GLY A 174 -7.63 -10.32 -14.60
CA GLY A 174 -7.67 -11.65 -13.98
C GLY A 174 -6.60 -12.63 -14.47
N ASP A 175 -5.72 -12.25 -15.42
CA ASP A 175 -4.70 -13.14 -16.00
C ASP A 175 -3.29 -12.52 -15.99
N ASN A 176 -3.06 -11.46 -16.78
CA ASN A 176 -1.72 -10.88 -16.91
C ASN A 176 -1.71 -9.43 -17.38
N LEU A 177 -0.56 -8.75 -17.10
CA LEU A 177 -0.10 -7.53 -17.77
C LEU A 177 1.07 -7.88 -18.69
N THR A 178 1.01 -7.46 -19.95
CA THR A 178 2.10 -7.60 -20.91
C THR A 178 2.66 -6.24 -21.27
N PHE A 179 3.99 -6.14 -21.16
CA PHE A 179 4.74 -4.95 -21.52
C PHE A 179 5.71 -5.29 -22.65
N LYS A 180 5.93 -4.36 -23.56
CA LYS A 180 6.96 -4.43 -24.59
C LYS A 180 8.06 -3.40 -24.34
N ARG A 181 9.28 -3.75 -24.69
CA ARG A 181 10.43 -2.87 -24.56
C ARG A 181 10.23 -1.57 -25.32
N ASN A 182 10.57 -0.46 -24.69
CA ASN A 182 10.71 0.84 -25.33
C ASN A 182 12.09 0.92 -26.03
N ASP A 183 12.13 0.68 -27.34
CA ASP A 183 13.38 0.75 -28.12
C ASP A 183 13.89 2.19 -28.30
N ALA A 184 13.05 3.20 -28.01
CA ALA A 184 13.41 4.62 -28.00
C ALA A 184 13.76 5.15 -26.60
N TYR A 185 13.89 4.26 -25.60
CA TYR A 185 14.19 4.64 -24.24
C TYR A 185 15.47 5.48 -24.13
N TRP A 186 15.43 6.54 -23.37
CA TRP A 186 16.51 7.51 -23.21
C TRP A 186 17.73 6.94 -22.42
N GLY A 187 17.52 5.91 -21.61
CA GLY A 187 18.55 5.21 -20.83
C GLY A 187 18.96 3.87 -21.45
N ASP A 188 19.47 2.98 -20.59
CA ASP A 188 19.84 1.62 -21.01
C ASP A 188 18.59 0.80 -21.34
N LYS A 189 18.54 0.28 -22.56
CA LYS A 189 17.40 -0.55 -23.01
C LYS A 189 17.22 -1.77 -22.14
N ALA A 190 15.96 -2.11 -21.88
CA ALA A 190 15.62 -3.34 -21.18
C ALA A 190 16.19 -4.58 -21.87
N LYS A 191 16.60 -5.58 -21.08
CA LYS A 191 17.24 -6.81 -21.58
C LYS A 191 16.22 -7.73 -22.26
N ALA A 192 15.03 -7.87 -21.68
CA ALA A 192 13.92 -8.62 -22.28
C ALA A 192 13.12 -7.72 -23.23
N GLY A 193 12.73 -8.24 -24.39
CA GLY A 193 11.85 -7.55 -25.33
C GLY A 193 10.39 -7.51 -24.85
N THR A 194 9.99 -8.54 -24.10
CA THR A 194 8.67 -8.66 -23.50
C THR A 194 8.79 -8.93 -22.00
N LEU A 195 8.03 -8.21 -21.20
CA LEU A 195 7.89 -8.44 -19.75
C LEU A 195 6.41 -8.76 -19.48
N ILE A 196 6.15 -9.86 -18.76
CA ILE A 196 4.80 -10.28 -18.40
C ILE A 196 4.70 -10.34 -16.88
N PHE A 197 3.71 -9.65 -16.31
CA PHE A 197 3.33 -9.79 -14.92
C PHE A 197 2.11 -10.67 -14.79
N ARG A 198 2.22 -11.72 -13.99
CA ARG A 198 1.15 -12.60 -13.54
C ARG A 198 1.00 -12.50 -12.04
N TRP A 199 -0.04 -13.07 -11.48
CA TRP A 199 -0.28 -13.01 -10.04
C TRP A 199 -0.98 -14.25 -9.49
N SER A 200 -0.73 -14.50 -8.22
CA SER A 200 -1.46 -15.45 -7.39
C SER A 200 -1.25 -15.05 -5.92
N THR A 201 -2.30 -15.04 -5.14
CA THR A 201 -2.22 -14.84 -3.68
C THR A 201 -1.51 -16.00 -2.99
N GLU A 202 -1.59 -17.21 -3.58
CA GLU A 202 -1.05 -18.43 -3.02
C GLU A 202 0.47 -18.57 -3.29
N ALA A 203 1.29 -18.44 -2.23
CA ALA A 203 2.75 -18.57 -2.36
C ALA A 203 3.20 -19.93 -2.91
N ALA A 204 2.53 -21.00 -2.53
CA ALA A 204 2.80 -22.36 -3.04
C ALA A 204 2.54 -22.46 -4.56
N GLN A 205 1.50 -21.78 -5.07
CA GLN A 205 1.23 -21.72 -6.51
C GLN A 205 2.33 -20.94 -7.24
N ARG A 206 2.76 -19.80 -6.71
CA ARG A 206 3.87 -19.03 -7.30
C ARG A 206 5.16 -19.88 -7.39
N LEU A 207 5.49 -20.58 -6.30
CA LEU A 207 6.69 -21.44 -6.28
C LEU A 207 6.56 -22.61 -7.27
N LEU A 208 5.39 -23.22 -7.39
CA LEU A 208 5.13 -24.29 -8.36
C LEU A 208 5.33 -23.81 -9.81
N GLU A 209 4.83 -22.62 -10.14
CA GLU A 209 5.01 -22.00 -11.47
C GLU A 209 6.50 -21.72 -11.76
N LEU A 210 7.27 -21.28 -10.76
CA LEU A 210 8.71 -21.07 -10.90
C LEU A 210 9.45 -22.41 -11.12
N GLN A 211 9.14 -23.44 -10.33
CA GLN A 211 9.75 -24.77 -10.43
C GLN A 211 9.41 -25.49 -11.75
N SER A 212 8.21 -25.29 -12.27
CA SER A 212 7.80 -25.81 -13.59
C SER A 212 8.44 -25.05 -14.75
N GLY A 213 9.04 -23.89 -14.50
CA GLY A 213 9.63 -23.04 -15.50
C GLY A 213 8.65 -22.14 -16.26
N THR A 214 7.38 -22.07 -15.83
CA THR A 214 6.34 -21.22 -16.43
C THR A 214 6.62 -19.74 -16.21
N VAL A 215 7.21 -19.39 -15.06
CA VAL A 215 7.64 -18.02 -14.74
C VAL A 215 9.15 -17.97 -14.48
N ASP A 216 9.76 -16.80 -14.64
CA ASP A 216 11.20 -16.58 -14.47
C ASP A 216 11.55 -16.06 -13.07
N GLY A 217 10.58 -15.49 -12.37
CA GLY A 217 10.75 -15.02 -11.01
C GLY A 217 9.42 -14.84 -10.28
N ILE A 218 9.48 -14.89 -8.95
CA ILE A 218 8.32 -14.77 -8.06
C ILE A 218 8.61 -13.83 -6.90
N ASP A 219 7.60 -13.09 -6.47
CA ASP A 219 7.62 -12.29 -5.26
C ASP A 219 7.23 -13.13 -4.03
N ASN A 220 7.72 -12.72 -2.85
CA ASN A 220 7.35 -13.24 -1.54
C ASN A 220 7.26 -14.78 -1.47
N VAL A 221 8.42 -15.43 -1.54
CA VAL A 221 8.55 -16.86 -1.25
C VAL A 221 8.07 -17.12 0.17
N ALA A 222 7.31 -18.20 0.38
CA ALA A 222 6.90 -18.58 1.73
C ALA A 222 8.14 -18.92 2.60
N PRO A 223 8.18 -18.51 3.88
CA PRO A 223 9.31 -18.78 4.76
C PRO A 223 9.73 -20.26 4.81
N ASP A 224 8.75 -21.14 4.86
CA ASP A 224 8.96 -22.60 4.94
C ASP A 224 9.60 -23.19 3.66
N ASP A 225 9.56 -22.45 2.55
CA ASP A 225 10.14 -22.87 1.28
C ASP A 225 11.55 -22.31 1.03
N PHE A 226 12.11 -21.46 1.91
CA PHE A 226 13.43 -20.85 1.70
C PHE A 226 14.54 -21.88 1.51
N ASP A 227 14.60 -22.87 2.40
CA ASP A 227 15.61 -23.94 2.34
C ASP A 227 15.43 -24.82 1.09
N LYS A 228 14.19 -25.07 0.69
CA LYS A 228 13.87 -25.83 -0.52
C LYS A 228 14.36 -25.07 -1.78
N VAL A 229 14.11 -23.77 -1.86
CA VAL A 229 14.57 -22.95 -2.98
C VAL A 229 16.10 -22.83 -2.99
N LYS A 230 16.74 -22.63 -1.83
CA LYS A 230 18.21 -22.58 -1.70
C LYS A 230 18.89 -23.90 -2.08
N GLY A 231 18.21 -25.03 -1.85
CA GLY A 231 18.69 -26.38 -2.17
C GLY A 231 18.50 -26.78 -3.64
N ASP A 232 17.72 -26.03 -4.42
CA ASP A 232 17.45 -26.30 -5.84
C ASP A 232 18.43 -25.56 -6.73
N ALA A 233 19.36 -26.29 -7.38
CA ALA A 233 20.37 -25.71 -8.25
C ALA A 233 19.80 -25.00 -9.50
N THR A 234 18.54 -25.18 -9.82
CA THR A 234 17.85 -24.52 -10.94
C THR A 234 17.25 -23.16 -10.55
N LEU A 235 17.28 -22.82 -9.26
CA LEU A 235 16.71 -21.62 -8.69
C LEU A 235 17.76 -20.78 -7.95
N GLN A 236 17.43 -19.52 -7.70
CA GLN A 236 18.17 -18.63 -6.83
C GLN A 236 17.19 -17.89 -5.91
N LEU A 237 17.44 -17.91 -4.60
CA LEU A 237 16.73 -17.15 -3.59
C LEU A 237 17.52 -15.88 -3.27
N ILE A 238 16.87 -14.74 -3.29
CA ILE A 238 17.46 -13.45 -2.91
C ILE A 238 16.64 -12.86 -1.77
N GLU A 239 17.26 -12.78 -0.60
CA GLU A 239 16.63 -12.23 0.59
C GLU A 239 16.47 -10.70 0.47
N ARG A 240 15.30 -10.20 0.85
CA ARG A 240 14.96 -8.78 0.85
C ARG A 240 15.13 -8.22 2.27
N PRO A 241 15.97 -7.20 2.47
CA PRO A 241 16.11 -6.53 3.76
C PRO A 241 14.78 -5.99 4.29
N ALA A 242 14.58 -6.07 5.60
CA ALA A 242 13.37 -5.62 6.25
C ALA A 242 13.31 -4.08 6.34
N LEU A 243 12.57 -3.42 5.47
CA LEU A 243 12.16 -2.02 5.61
C LEU A 243 10.66 -1.93 5.82
N ASN A 244 10.16 -2.65 6.84
CA ASN A 244 8.74 -2.76 7.12
C ASN A 244 8.52 -2.94 8.63
N VAL A 245 7.28 -2.82 9.04
CA VAL A 245 6.84 -3.16 10.40
C VAL A 245 5.49 -3.87 10.37
N MET A 246 5.35 -4.96 11.11
CA MET A 246 4.06 -5.53 11.50
C MET A 246 3.67 -5.01 12.86
N TYR A 247 2.42 -4.64 13.03
CA TYR A 247 1.89 -4.17 14.32
C TYR A 247 0.48 -4.70 14.62
N VAL A 248 0.16 -4.75 15.91
CA VAL A 248 -1.20 -4.93 16.41
C VAL A 248 -1.74 -3.55 16.80
N GLY A 249 -2.67 -3.05 16.00
CA GLY A 249 -3.30 -1.74 16.20
C GLY A 249 -4.47 -1.78 17.17
N MET A 250 -4.73 -0.64 17.80
CA MET A 250 -5.82 -0.42 18.75
C MET A 250 -6.46 0.95 18.53
N ASN A 251 -7.79 1.01 18.43
CA ASN A 251 -8.48 2.29 18.35
C ASN A 251 -8.64 2.86 19.77
N ASN A 252 -7.91 3.92 20.09
CA ASN A 252 -7.87 4.55 21.41
C ASN A 252 -9.15 5.30 21.81
N THR A 253 -10.18 5.33 20.96
CA THR A 253 -11.50 5.89 21.27
C THR A 253 -12.51 4.80 21.62
N ALA A 254 -12.18 3.54 21.39
CA ALA A 254 -13.07 2.41 21.67
C ALA A 254 -12.78 1.80 23.04
N GLU A 255 -13.83 1.46 23.80
CA GLU A 255 -13.67 0.68 25.04
C GLU A 255 -13.28 -0.77 24.72
N PRO A 256 -12.38 -1.35 25.53
CA PRO A 256 -11.63 -0.78 26.65
C PRO A 256 -10.31 -0.12 26.26
N PHE A 257 -10.00 0.03 24.96
CA PHE A 257 -8.74 0.56 24.44
C PHE A 257 -8.59 2.08 24.61
N ASN A 258 -9.63 2.78 25.05
CA ASN A 258 -9.57 4.18 25.48
C ASN A 258 -8.78 4.37 26.81
N ASN A 259 -8.43 3.28 27.50
CA ASN A 259 -7.60 3.27 28.69
C ASN A 259 -6.16 2.92 28.36
N ASP A 260 -5.21 3.83 28.62
CA ASP A 260 -3.78 3.65 28.33
C ASP A 260 -3.19 2.40 29.00
N LYS A 261 -3.59 2.10 30.24
CA LYS A 261 -3.11 0.91 30.97
C LYS A 261 -3.53 -0.39 30.31
N VAL A 262 -4.71 -0.43 29.66
CA VAL A 262 -5.15 -1.60 28.89
C VAL A 262 -4.23 -1.80 27.69
N ARG A 263 -3.92 -0.73 26.94
CA ARG A 263 -3.02 -0.80 25.79
C ARG A 263 -1.60 -1.16 26.20
N GLN A 264 -1.10 -0.58 27.30
CA GLN A 264 0.22 -0.93 27.88
C GLN A 264 0.26 -2.40 28.34
N ALA A 265 -0.81 -2.92 28.96
CA ALA A 265 -0.89 -4.33 29.35
C ALA A 265 -0.80 -5.27 28.14
N ILE A 266 -1.50 -4.94 27.05
CA ILE A 266 -1.45 -5.70 25.80
C ILE A 266 -0.04 -5.66 25.21
N ALA A 267 0.62 -4.49 25.20
CA ALA A 267 1.96 -4.29 24.63
C ALA A 267 3.01 -5.21 25.24
N ILE A 268 2.99 -5.39 26.57
CA ILE A 268 3.93 -6.27 27.28
C ILE A 268 3.35 -7.66 27.57
N GLY A 269 2.09 -7.90 27.23
CA GLY A 269 1.41 -9.20 27.35
C GLY A 269 1.57 -10.10 26.13
N ILE A 270 2.02 -9.55 25.00
CA ILE A 270 2.32 -10.29 23.75
C ILE A 270 3.81 -10.59 23.69
N ASP A 271 4.17 -11.89 23.64
CA ASP A 271 5.53 -12.37 23.42
C ASP A 271 5.89 -12.27 21.94
N ARG A 272 6.49 -11.15 21.56
CA ARG A 272 6.88 -10.82 20.18
C ARG A 272 8.07 -11.67 19.72
N ASP A 273 9.00 -12.02 20.61
CA ASP A 273 10.12 -12.92 20.31
C ASP A 273 9.61 -14.29 19.84
N ARG A 274 8.58 -14.83 20.53
CA ARG A 274 7.92 -16.07 20.13
C ARG A 274 7.29 -15.97 18.76
N ILE A 275 6.59 -14.85 18.45
CA ILE A 275 5.95 -14.65 17.14
C ILE A 275 7.00 -14.64 16.04
N VAL A 276 8.05 -13.83 16.16
CA VAL A 276 9.11 -13.71 15.16
C VAL A 276 9.81 -15.05 14.96
N LYS A 277 10.18 -15.73 16.05
CA LYS A 277 10.88 -17.02 16.00
C LYS A 277 10.08 -18.11 15.28
N ASN A 278 8.76 -18.13 15.42
CA ASN A 278 7.94 -19.25 14.93
C ASN A 278 7.29 -18.98 13.57
N PHE A 279 7.07 -17.73 13.20
CA PHE A 279 6.23 -17.38 12.03
C PHE A 279 6.93 -16.50 10.99
N TYR A 280 8.18 -16.09 11.24
CA TYR A 280 8.92 -15.24 10.34
C TYR A 280 10.17 -15.93 9.79
N PRO A 281 10.61 -15.60 8.58
CA PRO A 281 11.81 -16.18 8.00
C PRO A 281 13.08 -15.71 8.74
N ALA A 282 14.18 -16.43 8.51
CA ALA A 282 15.51 -16.01 8.96
C ALA A 282 15.83 -14.58 8.45
N GLY A 283 16.48 -13.78 9.28
CA GLY A 283 16.76 -12.37 8.98
C GLY A 283 15.65 -11.39 9.38
N SER A 284 14.53 -11.90 9.92
CA SER A 284 13.52 -11.06 10.55
C SER A 284 13.92 -10.69 11.98
N GLU A 285 13.49 -9.51 12.42
CA GLU A 285 13.83 -8.94 13.74
C GLU A 285 12.57 -8.65 14.54
N VAL A 286 12.66 -8.78 15.86
CA VAL A 286 11.61 -8.26 16.76
C VAL A 286 11.65 -6.74 16.70
N ALA A 287 10.51 -6.12 16.45
CA ALA A 287 10.44 -4.67 16.32
C ALA A 287 10.68 -3.98 17.69
N GLY A 288 11.89 -3.49 17.88
CA GLY A 288 12.27 -2.65 19.02
C GLY A 288 11.75 -1.22 18.91
N PHE A 289 11.41 -0.79 17.70
CA PHE A 289 10.86 0.52 17.34
C PHE A 289 9.78 0.34 16.29
N PHE A 290 8.95 1.35 16.07
CA PHE A 290 7.99 1.31 14.96
C PHE A 290 8.69 1.42 13.61
N THR A 291 9.70 2.29 13.49
CA THR A 291 10.51 2.44 12.29
C THR A 291 11.69 1.46 12.32
N PRO A 292 12.02 0.77 11.20
CA PRO A 292 13.22 -0.07 11.13
C PRO A 292 14.53 0.70 11.36
N CYS A 293 15.53 0.07 12.00
CA CYS A 293 16.83 0.68 12.30
C CYS A 293 17.65 1.04 11.05
N ALA A 294 17.38 0.42 9.92
CA ALA A 294 18.04 0.74 8.66
C ALA A 294 17.64 2.12 8.09
N ILE A 295 16.56 2.72 8.61
CA ILE A 295 16.15 4.08 8.27
C ILE A 295 16.88 5.07 9.18
N PRO A 296 17.42 6.18 8.67
CA PRO A 296 18.08 7.19 9.49
C PRO A 296 17.23 7.62 10.69
N ASN A 297 17.81 7.57 11.89
CA ASN A 297 17.12 7.78 13.17
C ASN A 297 15.97 6.78 13.49
N GLY A 298 15.82 5.69 12.75
CA GLY A 298 14.77 4.67 12.98
C GLY A 298 14.75 4.12 14.39
N CYS A 299 15.93 3.90 14.95
CA CYS A 299 16.13 3.41 16.32
C CYS A 299 16.58 4.50 17.30
N ALA A 300 16.04 5.71 17.17
CA ALA A 300 16.34 6.77 18.11
C ALA A 300 15.57 6.58 19.42
N GLY A 301 16.28 6.56 20.55
CA GLY A 301 15.73 6.46 21.91
C GLY A 301 15.73 5.04 22.49
N ALA A 302 14.78 4.76 23.38
CA ALA A 302 14.65 3.47 24.06
C ALA A 302 13.81 2.48 23.23
N GLU A 303 14.23 1.21 23.23
CA GLU A 303 13.45 0.12 22.66
C GLU A 303 12.12 -0.10 23.38
N TRP A 304 11.16 -0.68 22.69
CA TRP A 304 9.90 -1.13 23.27
C TRP A 304 10.12 -2.12 24.41
N PRO A 305 9.30 -2.03 25.48
CA PRO A 305 9.37 -2.95 26.61
C PRO A 305 9.29 -4.41 26.17
N LYS A 306 10.05 -5.27 26.83
CA LYS A 306 10.02 -6.71 26.59
C LYS A 306 8.76 -7.34 27.19
N PHE A 307 8.46 -8.55 26.74
CA PHE A 307 7.37 -9.37 27.27
C PHE A 307 7.49 -9.58 28.77
N ASP A 308 6.42 -9.27 29.52
CA ASP A 308 6.27 -9.53 30.95
C ASP A 308 4.79 -9.78 31.30
N ALA A 309 4.40 -11.05 31.31
CA ALA A 309 3.03 -11.44 31.58
C ALA A 309 2.56 -11.08 33.01
N ALA A 310 3.47 -11.02 33.98
CA ALA A 310 3.12 -10.69 35.37
C ALA A 310 2.82 -9.19 35.52
N ALA A 311 3.69 -8.32 34.96
CA ALA A 311 3.45 -6.89 34.89
C ALA A 311 2.23 -6.55 34.07
N ALA A 312 2.01 -7.25 32.93
CA ALA A 312 0.84 -7.08 32.07
C ALA A 312 -0.48 -7.35 32.81
N LYS A 313 -0.57 -8.47 33.57
CA LYS A 313 -1.73 -8.79 34.41
C LYS A 313 -2.00 -7.72 35.48
N LYS A 314 -0.93 -7.20 36.08
CA LYS A 314 -1.05 -6.14 37.09
C LYS A 314 -1.61 -4.85 36.45
N LEU A 315 -1.06 -4.41 35.33
CA LEU A 315 -1.57 -3.25 34.58
C LEU A 315 -3.04 -3.40 34.20
N LEU A 316 -3.44 -4.58 33.73
CA LEU A 316 -4.81 -4.85 33.34
C LEU A 316 -5.76 -4.83 34.55
N ALA A 317 -5.34 -5.38 35.69
CA ALA A 317 -6.10 -5.30 36.92
C ALA A 317 -6.21 -3.86 37.44
N ASP A 318 -5.14 -3.07 37.39
CA ASP A 318 -5.10 -1.65 37.76
C ASP A 318 -5.95 -0.79 36.83
N ALA A 319 -6.24 -1.29 35.60
CA ALA A 319 -7.14 -0.68 34.62
C ALA A 319 -8.63 -1.03 34.86
N GLY A 320 -8.94 -1.90 35.85
CA GLY A 320 -10.31 -2.33 36.15
C GLY A 320 -10.74 -3.65 35.51
N PHE A 321 -9.82 -4.39 34.86
CA PHE A 321 -10.09 -5.65 34.16
C PHE A 321 -9.30 -6.85 34.76
N PRO A 322 -9.41 -7.15 36.07
CA PRO A 322 -8.62 -8.22 36.71
C PRO A 322 -8.92 -9.62 36.15
N ASN A 323 -10.07 -9.81 35.51
CA ASN A 323 -10.52 -11.07 34.92
C ASN A 323 -10.43 -11.07 33.38
N GLY A 324 -9.78 -10.07 32.78
CA GLY A 324 -9.78 -9.88 31.33
C GLY A 324 -11.10 -9.35 30.79
N PHE A 325 -11.27 -9.41 29.47
CA PHE A 325 -12.46 -8.99 28.74
C PHE A 325 -12.56 -9.74 27.40
N GLU A 326 -13.65 -9.51 26.65
CA GLU A 326 -13.84 -10.04 25.31
C GLU A 326 -13.59 -8.95 24.27
N THR A 327 -12.93 -9.31 23.14
CA THR A 327 -12.68 -8.40 22.01
C THR A 327 -12.57 -9.18 20.70
N GLU A 328 -12.44 -8.45 19.58
CA GLU A 328 -12.12 -9.02 18.27
C GLU A 328 -10.67 -8.73 17.89
N LEU A 329 -10.09 -9.57 17.01
CA LEU A 329 -8.86 -9.31 16.28
C LEU A 329 -9.19 -9.39 14.78
N ALA A 330 -9.24 -8.26 14.13
CA ALA A 330 -9.48 -8.17 12.69
C ALA A 330 -8.16 -8.27 11.91
N TYR A 331 -8.18 -8.95 10.78
CA TYR A 331 -7.07 -8.98 9.83
C TYR A 331 -7.56 -9.35 8.44
N ARG A 332 -6.73 -9.10 7.42
CA ARG A 332 -6.90 -9.61 6.06
C ARG A 332 -5.94 -10.77 5.80
N ASP A 333 -6.42 -11.82 5.12
CA ASP A 333 -5.58 -12.97 4.78
C ASP A 333 -4.79 -12.70 3.49
N VAL A 334 -3.84 -11.79 3.59
CA VAL A 334 -2.94 -11.41 2.50
C VAL A 334 -1.51 -11.46 3.00
N VAL A 335 -0.70 -12.32 2.37
CA VAL A 335 0.72 -12.42 2.68
C VAL A 335 1.44 -11.14 2.27
N ARG A 336 2.20 -10.59 3.21
CA ARG A 336 3.08 -9.44 3.02
C ARG A 336 4.45 -9.71 3.63
N GLY A 337 5.49 -8.99 3.21
CA GLY A 337 6.81 -9.11 3.82
C GLY A 337 6.79 -8.88 5.33
N TYR A 338 5.97 -7.94 5.79
CA TYR A 338 5.79 -7.69 7.23
C TYR A 338 4.90 -8.71 7.95
N LEU A 339 4.10 -9.52 7.26
CA LEU A 339 3.20 -10.52 7.84
C LEU A 339 3.11 -11.74 6.92
N PRO A 340 4.09 -12.64 6.98
CA PRO A 340 4.19 -13.77 6.05
C PRO A 340 3.20 -14.90 6.33
N GLN A 341 2.70 -15.02 7.56
CA GLN A 341 1.77 -16.06 7.99
C GLN A 341 0.59 -15.45 8.80
N PRO A 342 -0.34 -14.71 8.15
CA PRO A 342 -1.35 -13.92 8.86
C PRO A 342 -2.29 -14.75 9.73
N ASN A 343 -2.74 -15.92 9.27
CA ASN A 343 -3.63 -16.79 10.03
C ASN A 343 -2.95 -17.29 11.32
N GLN A 344 -1.73 -17.82 11.20
CA GLN A 344 -0.98 -18.43 12.31
C GLN A 344 -0.60 -17.37 13.35
N VAL A 345 -0.23 -16.17 12.92
CA VAL A 345 0.07 -15.05 13.82
C VAL A 345 -1.19 -14.61 14.55
N ALA A 346 -2.35 -14.55 13.89
CA ALA A 346 -3.62 -14.20 14.53
C ALA A 346 -4.00 -15.22 15.63
N GLU A 347 -3.89 -16.51 15.33
CA GLU A 347 -4.17 -17.60 16.27
C GLU A 347 -3.19 -17.59 17.46
N ASP A 348 -1.91 -17.32 17.22
CA ASP A 348 -0.91 -17.21 18.29
C ASP A 348 -1.17 -16.02 19.21
N ILE A 349 -1.49 -14.84 18.66
CA ILE A 349 -1.86 -13.65 19.45
C ILE A 349 -3.13 -13.93 20.28
N GLN A 350 -4.16 -14.57 19.68
CA GLN A 350 -5.37 -14.98 20.39
C GLN A 350 -5.02 -15.87 21.60
N ALA A 351 -4.18 -16.90 21.39
CA ALA A 351 -3.77 -17.84 22.43
C ALA A 351 -2.98 -17.14 23.54
N GLN A 352 -2.03 -16.28 23.18
CA GLN A 352 -1.22 -15.52 24.13
C GLN A 352 -2.06 -14.58 25.00
N LEU A 353 -2.98 -13.81 24.39
CA LEU A 353 -3.85 -12.88 25.11
C LEU A 353 -4.77 -13.64 26.08
N LYS A 354 -5.26 -14.81 25.68
CA LYS A 354 -6.02 -15.69 26.59
C LYS A 354 -5.19 -16.21 27.75
N GLN A 355 -4.00 -16.72 27.48
CA GLN A 355 -3.11 -17.30 28.48
C GLN A 355 -2.55 -16.22 29.44
N ASN A 356 -2.07 -15.13 28.92
CA ASN A 356 -1.33 -14.12 29.65
C ASN A 356 -2.22 -13.11 30.37
N LEU A 357 -3.38 -12.74 29.78
CA LEU A 357 -4.24 -11.66 30.23
C LEU A 357 -5.69 -12.07 30.47
N ASN A 358 -6.05 -13.34 30.22
CA ASN A 358 -7.42 -13.86 30.21
C ASN A 358 -8.36 -13.05 29.29
N ILE A 359 -7.80 -12.38 28.25
CA ILE A 359 -8.59 -11.71 27.21
C ILE A 359 -9.07 -12.76 26.22
N THR A 360 -10.38 -12.83 25.98
CA THR A 360 -10.98 -13.71 24.99
C THR A 360 -11.09 -12.96 23.68
N VAL A 361 -10.37 -13.42 22.68
CA VAL A 361 -10.32 -12.79 21.36
C VAL A 361 -11.11 -13.62 20.36
N LYS A 362 -12.02 -12.97 19.62
CA LYS A 362 -12.67 -13.55 18.44
C LYS A 362 -11.90 -13.11 17.21
N ILE A 363 -11.38 -14.06 16.45
CA ILE A 363 -10.70 -13.77 15.18
C ILE A 363 -11.75 -13.38 14.12
N ASN A 364 -11.53 -12.25 13.47
CA ASN A 364 -12.37 -11.71 12.40
C ASN A 364 -11.52 -11.53 11.12
N LYS A 365 -11.54 -12.54 10.26
CA LYS A 365 -10.92 -12.51 8.94
C LYS A 365 -11.81 -11.73 7.98
N MET A 366 -11.30 -10.67 7.39
CA MET A 366 -12.02 -9.78 6.49
C MET A 366 -11.47 -9.86 5.07
N GLU A 367 -12.31 -9.48 4.10
CA GLU A 367 -11.86 -9.20 2.75
C GLU A 367 -10.89 -8.00 2.76
N SER A 368 -9.89 -7.99 1.84
CA SER A 368 -8.76 -7.06 1.90
C SER A 368 -9.17 -5.60 1.84
N THR A 369 -9.99 -5.23 0.85
CA THR A 369 -10.43 -3.83 0.65
C THR A 369 -11.32 -3.37 1.81
N ALA A 370 -12.32 -4.18 2.17
CA ALA A 370 -13.21 -3.89 3.29
C ALA A 370 -12.47 -3.75 4.63
N PHE A 371 -11.39 -4.52 4.83
CA PHE A 371 -10.53 -4.38 6.00
C PHE A 371 -9.79 -3.05 6.01
N LEU A 372 -9.17 -2.68 4.89
CA LEU A 372 -8.40 -1.43 4.79
C LEU A 372 -9.29 -0.19 4.96
N ASP A 373 -10.45 -0.19 4.32
CA ASP A 373 -11.43 0.89 4.45
C ASP A 373 -11.90 1.04 5.90
N ALA A 374 -12.25 -0.07 6.55
CA ALA A 374 -12.68 -0.08 7.95
C ALA A 374 -11.56 0.35 8.91
N ALA A 375 -10.31 -0.06 8.65
CA ALA A 375 -9.16 0.36 9.42
C ALA A 375 -8.93 1.87 9.29
N SER A 376 -8.80 2.38 8.06
CA SER A 376 -8.53 3.80 7.78
C SER A 376 -9.61 4.72 8.34
N ALA A 377 -10.88 4.30 8.26
CA ALA A 377 -12.00 5.04 8.83
C ALA A 377 -12.16 4.88 10.36
N GLY A 378 -11.25 4.19 11.06
CA GLY A 378 -11.34 3.95 12.50
C GLY A 378 -12.56 3.13 12.94
N GLN A 379 -13.10 2.30 12.06
CA GLN A 379 -14.30 1.50 12.34
C GLN A 379 -13.99 0.19 13.07
N LEU A 380 -12.74 -0.28 13.06
CA LEU A 380 -12.31 -1.45 13.79
C LEU A 380 -12.20 -1.11 15.29
N LYS A 381 -13.12 -1.59 16.10
CA LYS A 381 -13.22 -1.25 17.53
C LYS A 381 -12.49 -2.23 18.45
N GLY A 382 -11.94 -3.31 17.91
CA GLY A 382 -11.09 -4.28 18.58
C GLY A 382 -9.61 -4.09 18.27
N LEU A 383 -8.88 -5.18 18.37
CA LEU A 383 -7.51 -5.30 17.86
C LEU A 383 -7.54 -5.50 16.34
N PHE A 384 -6.48 -5.06 15.66
CA PHE A 384 -6.31 -5.41 14.26
C PHE A 384 -4.82 -5.62 13.92
N MET A 385 -4.54 -6.53 13.01
CA MET A 385 -3.18 -6.77 12.50
C MET A 385 -3.01 -6.08 11.17
N LEU A 386 -2.04 -5.19 11.09
CA LEU A 386 -1.63 -4.51 9.86
C LEU A 386 -0.12 -4.31 9.90
N GLY A 387 0.41 -3.70 8.88
CA GLY A 387 1.81 -3.33 8.83
C GLY A 387 2.06 -2.29 7.76
N TRP A 388 3.30 -1.87 7.67
CA TRP A 388 3.76 -0.88 6.72
C TRP A 388 5.07 -1.30 6.07
N GLY A 389 5.22 -1.13 4.78
CA GLY A 389 6.49 -1.21 4.08
C GLY A 389 6.98 0.20 3.77
N ALA A 390 8.28 0.42 3.76
CA ALA A 390 8.83 1.71 3.39
C ALA A 390 8.55 2.03 1.91
N ASP A 391 7.91 3.16 1.65
CA ASP A 391 7.76 3.73 0.31
C ASP A 391 9.00 4.55 -0.03
N TYR A 392 9.51 5.29 0.95
CA TYR A 392 10.78 5.98 0.91
C TYR A 392 11.48 5.91 2.27
N PRO A 393 12.83 5.92 2.32
CA PRO A 393 13.60 5.61 3.51
C PRO A 393 13.78 6.83 4.43
N ASP A 394 12.69 7.34 4.98
CA ASP A 394 12.67 8.42 5.97
C ASP A 394 11.67 8.14 7.09
N GLN A 395 11.91 8.68 8.29
CA GLN A 395 11.02 8.56 9.43
C GLN A 395 9.61 9.08 9.16
N THR A 396 9.47 10.10 8.33
CA THR A 396 8.17 10.67 7.97
C THR A 396 7.27 9.68 7.27
N ASN A 397 7.82 8.71 6.53
CA ASN A 397 7.05 7.64 5.90
C ASN A 397 6.42 6.68 6.91
N PHE A 398 7.01 6.54 8.09
CA PHE A 398 6.50 5.69 9.15
C PHE A 398 5.70 6.49 10.18
N LEU A 399 6.34 7.50 10.79
CA LEU A 399 5.77 8.15 11.96
C LEU A 399 4.73 9.22 11.59
N ASP A 400 5.00 10.05 10.57
CA ASP A 400 4.04 11.09 10.17
C ASP A 400 2.81 10.49 9.50
N TYR A 401 2.99 9.47 8.68
CA TYR A 401 1.88 8.75 8.04
C TYR A 401 0.92 8.13 9.06
N HIS A 402 1.45 7.54 10.16
CA HIS A 402 0.62 6.84 11.13
C HIS A 402 0.16 7.68 12.32
N PHE A 403 0.95 8.67 12.72
CA PHE A 403 0.75 9.43 13.97
C PHE A 403 0.77 10.95 13.77
N GLY A 404 1.10 11.43 12.58
CA GLY A 404 1.15 12.85 12.24
C GLY A 404 -0.22 13.50 12.09
N ALA A 405 -0.24 14.79 11.79
CA ALA A 405 -1.48 15.57 11.62
C ALA A 405 -2.38 15.03 10.49
N GLY A 406 -1.79 14.54 9.41
CA GLY A 406 -2.48 13.97 8.24
C GLY A 406 -2.84 12.49 8.36
N ALA A 407 -2.47 11.82 9.47
CA ALA A 407 -2.77 10.40 9.66
C ALA A 407 -4.28 10.12 9.61
N ASN A 408 -4.65 8.94 9.08
CA ASN A 408 -6.03 8.47 9.10
C ASN A 408 -6.51 8.12 10.52
N ASP A 409 -7.73 7.62 10.67
CA ASP A 409 -8.36 7.38 11.97
C ASP A 409 -8.14 5.96 12.51
N SER A 410 -7.22 5.17 11.93
CA SER A 410 -6.97 3.76 12.32
C SER A 410 -6.76 3.58 13.82
N PHE A 411 -5.98 4.46 14.44
CA PHE A 411 -5.70 4.42 15.88
C PHE A 411 -6.64 5.28 16.72
N GLY A 412 -7.64 5.94 16.11
CA GLY A 412 -8.59 6.83 16.76
C GLY A 412 -8.07 8.25 16.95
N LYS A 413 -8.21 8.82 18.14
CA LYS A 413 -7.81 10.21 18.42
C LYS A 413 -6.29 10.37 18.31
N LYS A 414 -5.85 11.38 17.58
CA LYS A 414 -4.45 11.80 17.49
C LYS A 414 -3.99 12.43 18.81
N HIS A 415 -2.71 12.24 19.16
CA HIS A 415 -2.10 12.80 20.35
C HIS A 415 -1.37 14.10 19.97
N ASP A 416 -1.87 15.24 20.45
CA ASP A 416 -1.38 16.57 20.08
C ASP A 416 0.11 16.80 20.38
N ASP A 417 0.61 16.22 21.48
CA ASP A 417 2.02 16.24 21.88
C ASP A 417 2.89 15.50 20.85
N LEU A 418 2.47 14.31 20.42
CA LEU A 418 3.16 13.51 19.41
C LEU A 418 3.12 14.19 18.05
N VAL A 419 1.94 14.67 17.62
CA VAL A 419 1.77 15.41 16.35
C VAL A 419 2.70 16.60 16.29
N LYS A 420 2.82 17.37 17.39
CA LYS A 420 3.71 18.52 17.47
C LYS A 420 5.17 18.13 17.28
N VAL A 421 5.63 17.11 18.02
CA VAL A 421 7.03 16.64 17.96
C VAL A 421 7.38 16.12 16.56
N LEU A 422 6.49 15.35 15.94
CA LEU A 422 6.69 14.85 14.57
C LEU A 422 6.79 15.99 13.56
N LYS A 423 5.90 16.98 13.63
CA LYS A 423 5.97 18.18 12.78
C LYS A 423 7.28 18.93 12.96
N ASP A 424 7.73 19.11 14.22
CA ASP A 424 8.99 19.77 14.51
C ASP A 424 10.18 18.97 13.95
N ALA A 425 10.15 17.63 14.01
CA ALA A 425 11.18 16.75 13.48
C ALA A 425 11.24 16.77 11.95
N ALA A 426 10.08 16.66 11.29
CA ALA A 426 9.98 16.70 9.82
C ALA A 426 10.50 18.00 9.20
N SER A 427 10.51 19.10 9.97
CA SER A 427 10.98 20.41 9.51
C SER A 427 12.46 20.70 9.77
N GLN A 428 13.22 19.79 10.41
CA GLN A 428 14.64 20.00 10.66
C GLN A 428 15.50 19.61 9.47
N ALA A 429 16.47 20.46 9.15
CA ALA A 429 17.32 20.33 7.96
C ALA A 429 18.41 19.23 8.05
N THR A 430 18.69 18.69 9.23
CA THR A 430 19.75 17.67 9.41
C THR A 430 19.32 16.57 10.36
N ASP A 431 19.83 15.37 10.15
CA ASP A 431 19.55 14.19 10.99
C ASP A 431 19.96 14.40 12.44
N ASP A 432 21.03 15.14 12.71
CA ASP A 432 21.46 15.45 14.07
C ASP A 432 20.43 16.30 14.83
N LYS A 433 19.76 17.24 14.15
CA LYS A 433 18.68 18.04 14.72
C LYS A 433 17.37 17.26 14.83
N ARG A 434 17.12 16.32 13.92
CA ARG A 434 15.94 15.45 13.94
C ARG A 434 16.01 14.42 15.05
N LYS A 435 17.18 13.86 15.33
CA LYS A 435 17.39 12.75 16.26
C LYS A 435 16.73 12.93 17.63
N PRO A 436 16.99 14.02 18.41
CA PRO A 436 16.38 14.19 19.74
C PRO A 436 14.84 14.31 19.68
N LEU A 437 14.29 14.82 18.59
CA LEU A 437 12.85 14.89 18.38
C LEU A 437 12.25 13.50 18.11
N TYR A 438 12.93 12.66 17.34
CA TYR A 438 12.49 11.27 17.15
C TYR A 438 12.67 10.40 18.39
N GLU A 439 13.67 10.67 19.25
CA GLU A 439 13.78 10.06 20.58
C GLU A 439 12.55 10.38 21.45
N GLU A 440 12.11 11.64 21.47
CA GLU A 440 10.89 12.04 22.19
C GLU A 440 9.63 11.49 21.52
N ALA A 441 9.53 11.47 20.18
CA ALA A 441 8.40 10.87 19.48
C ALA A 441 8.25 9.37 19.83
N ASN A 442 9.34 8.60 19.79
CA ASN A 442 9.31 7.18 20.17
C ASN A 442 8.89 6.97 21.63
N LYS A 443 9.33 7.84 22.54
CA LYS A 443 8.89 7.80 23.95
C LYS A 443 7.40 8.11 24.09
N LEU A 444 6.86 9.08 23.36
CA LEU A 444 5.43 9.40 23.34
C LEU A 444 4.61 8.25 22.75
N ILE A 445 5.08 7.61 21.67
CA ILE A 445 4.43 6.43 21.08
C ILE A 445 4.38 5.28 22.12
N GLN A 446 5.45 5.04 22.86
CA GLN A 446 5.46 4.04 23.94
C GLN A 446 4.57 4.43 25.12
N THR A 447 4.36 5.71 25.37
CA THR A 447 3.47 6.21 26.43
C THR A 447 2.00 6.04 26.05
N HIS A 448 1.65 6.45 24.85
CA HIS A 448 0.28 6.41 24.35
C HIS A 448 -0.16 5.03 23.84
N VAL A 449 0.79 4.21 23.41
CA VAL A 449 0.57 2.85 22.88
C VAL A 449 -0.59 2.77 21.86
N PRO A 450 -0.55 3.51 20.75
CA PRO A 450 -1.61 3.41 19.74
C PRO A 450 -1.62 2.03 19.05
N MET A 451 -0.49 1.34 19.05
CA MET A 451 -0.28 0.00 18.52
C MET A 451 0.86 -0.71 19.28
N VAL A 452 1.04 -1.99 19.00
CA VAL A 452 2.20 -2.78 19.46
C VAL A 452 3.02 -3.16 18.22
N PRO A 453 4.25 -2.64 18.03
CA PRO A 453 5.12 -3.09 16.95
C PRO A 453 5.59 -4.50 17.25
N VAL A 454 5.47 -5.43 16.29
CA VAL A 454 5.73 -6.86 16.51
C VAL A 454 7.01 -7.30 15.84
N ALA A 455 7.14 -7.05 14.55
CA ALA A 455 8.25 -7.56 13.75
C ALA A 455 8.65 -6.59 12.64
N HIS A 456 9.94 -6.62 12.30
CA HIS A 456 10.44 -6.20 11.00
C HIS A 456 10.69 -7.47 10.19
N GLY A 457 9.79 -7.76 9.26
CA GLY A 457 9.77 -9.03 8.54
C GLY A 457 10.73 -9.02 7.35
N GLY A 458 11.70 -9.90 7.33
CA GLY A 458 12.45 -10.26 6.13
C GLY A 458 11.52 -10.93 5.13
N SER A 459 11.80 -10.79 3.85
CA SER A 459 11.13 -11.52 2.78
C SER A 459 12.15 -11.98 1.73
N ALA A 460 11.73 -12.71 0.73
CA ALA A 460 12.61 -13.11 -0.36
C ALA A 460 11.86 -13.15 -1.68
N VAL A 461 12.59 -12.90 -2.75
CA VAL A 461 12.20 -13.20 -4.13
C VAL A 461 12.97 -14.43 -4.60
N ALA A 462 12.41 -15.16 -5.53
CA ALA A 462 13.14 -16.25 -6.18
C ALA A 462 13.08 -16.14 -7.70
N PHE A 463 14.15 -16.56 -8.35
CA PHE A 463 14.26 -16.56 -9.81
C PHE A 463 14.80 -17.90 -10.29
N LYS A 464 14.66 -18.19 -11.58
CA LYS A 464 15.47 -19.23 -12.25
C LYS A 464 16.95 -18.89 -12.12
N ALA A 465 17.81 -19.90 -11.95
CA ALA A 465 19.25 -19.71 -11.78
C ALA A 465 19.94 -19.06 -12.99
N ASP A 466 19.36 -19.18 -14.19
CA ASP A 466 19.87 -18.60 -15.42
C ASP A 466 19.52 -17.11 -15.60
N VAL A 467 18.64 -16.54 -14.79
CA VAL A 467 18.34 -15.10 -14.80
C VAL A 467 19.56 -14.33 -14.30
N LYS A 468 20.14 -13.53 -15.17
CA LYS A 468 21.31 -12.71 -14.84
C LYS A 468 20.87 -11.32 -14.37
N GLY A 469 21.61 -10.77 -13.41
CA GLY A 469 21.27 -9.47 -12.84
C GLY A 469 20.02 -9.48 -11.94
N ALA A 470 19.51 -10.67 -11.59
CA ALA A 470 18.45 -10.84 -10.60
C ALA A 470 18.82 -10.10 -9.31
N HIS A 471 17.87 -9.40 -8.74
CA HIS A 471 18.02 -8.63 -7.51
C HIS A 471 16.67 -8.43 -6.86
N THR A 472 16.69 -8.01 -5.62
CA THR A 472 15.51 -7.52 -4.90
C THR A 472 15.70 -6.06 -4.53
N SER A 473 14.62 -5.41 -4.17
CA SER A 473 14.61 -4.05 -3.63
C SER A 473 14.00 -4.06 -2.24
N PRO A 474 14.62 -3.42 -1.24
CA PRO A 474 14.01 -3.27 0.08
C PRO A 474 12.69 -2.49 0.04
N LEU A 475 12.48 -1.68 -1.00
CA LEU A 475 11.25 -0.91 -1.26
C LEU A 475 10.26 -1.64 -2.18
N GLY A 476 10.53 -2.89 -2.60
CA GLY A 476 9.68 -3.65 -3.50
C GLY A 476 9.72 -3.19 -4.97
N ASN A 477 10.69 -2.34 -5.33
CA ASN A 477 10.85 -1.76 -6.67
C ASN A 477 12.02 -2.42 -7.40
N GLU A 478 11.84 -3.65 -7.86
CA GLU A 478 12.80 -4.36 -8.69
C GLU A 478 12.92 -3.71 -10.07
N ILE A 479 14.15 -3.52 -10.56
CA ILE A 479 14.41 -2.92 -11.88
C ILE A 479 14.46 -4.01 -12.95
N PHE A 480 13.31 -4.49 -13.41
CA PHE A 480 13.19 -5.59 -14.37
C PHE A 480 13.90 -5.33 -15.70
N ALA A 481 14.03 -4.07 -16.10
CA ALA A 481 14.77 -3.70 -17.32
C ALA A 481 16.25 -4.16 -17.30
N GLN A 482 16.84 -4.33 -16.10
CA GLN A 482 18.23 -4.78 -15.92
C GLN A 482 18.37 -6.29 -15.76
N MET A 483 17.28 -7.05 -15.73
CA MET A 483 17.28 -8.51 -15.60
C MET A 483 17.28 -9.18 -16.97
N ASP A 484 18.27 -10.07 -17.21
CA ASP A 484 18.37 -10.85 -18.43
C ASP A 484 17.78 -12.25 -18.17
N PRO A 485 16.71 -12.65 -18.87
CA PRO A 485 16.08 -13.95 -18.66
C PRO A 485 16.89 -15.14 -19.25
N GLY A 486 18.23 -15.10 -19.23
CA GLY A 486 19.09 -16.19 -19.72
C GLY A 486 19.08 -16.32 -21.25
N GLY A 487 19.01 -15.19 -21.97
CA GLY A 487 18.99 -15.13 -23.44
C GLY A 487 17.60 -15.38 -24.06
N ARG A 488 16.54 -15.56 -23.27
CA ARG A 488 15.16 -15.51 -23.76
C ARG A 488 14.74 -14.07 -23.99
N ASP A 489 13.83 -13.83 -24.93
CA ASP A 489 13.30 -12.47 -25.20
C ASP A 489 12.15 -12.08 -24.26
N THR A 490 11.55 -13.05 -23.56
CA THR A 490 10.45 -12.83 -22.63
C THR A 490 10.87 -13.10 -21.19
N PHE A 491 10.51 -12.20 -20.29
CA PHE A 491 10.63 -12.34 -18.84
C PHE A 491 9.24 -12.41 -18.22
N VAL A 492 8.96 -13.46 -17.45
CA VAL A 492 7.68 -13.62 -16.75
C VAL A 492 7.88 -13.51 -15.24
N TRP A 493 7.28 -12.50 -14.65
CA TRP A 493 7.26 -12.27 -13.20
C TRP A 493 5.90 -12.63 -12.61
N MET A 494 5.88 -13.23 -11.43
CA MET A 494 4.64 -13.54 -10.73
C MET A 494 4.62 -12.88 -9.35
N GLN A 495 3.71 -11.93 -9.18
CA GLN A 495 3.48 -11.18 -7.95
C GLN A 495 2.27 -11.69 -7.15
N ASN A 496 1.97 -11.08 -5.99
CA ASN A 496 0.97 -11.58 -5.06
C ASN A 496 -0.47 -11.32 -5.52
N ALA A 497 -0.72 -10.19 -6.18
CA ALA A 497 -2.07 -9.79 -6.59
C ALA A 497 -2.06 -9.06 -7.94
N GLU A 498 -3.23 -8.93 -8.54
CA GLU A 498 -3.48 -8.06 -9.67
C GLU A 498 -3.36 -6.59 -9.24
N PRO A 499 -2.75 -5.72 -10.06
CA PRO A 499 -2.80 -4.28 -9.84
C PRO A 499 -4.23 -3.74 -9.79
N GLY A 500 -4.49 -2.78 -8.89
CA GLY A 500 -5.77 -2.09 -8.82
C GLY A 500 -5.98 -1.11 -9.98
N GLY A 501 -4.91 -0.42 -10.39
CA GLY A 501 -4.85 0.55 -11.47
C GLY A 501 -3.40 0.82 -11.88
N LEU A 502 -3.23 1.60 -12.97
CA LEU A 502 -1.92 1.97 -13.51
C LEU A 502 -1.70 3.51 -13.52
N TYR A 503 -2.55 4.25 -12.82
CA TYR A 503 -2.31 5.64 -12.48
C TYR A 503 -1.74 5.72 -11.06
N CYS A 504 -0.43 5.64 -10.97
CA CYS A 504 0.31 5.51 -9.70
C CYS A 504 -0.02 6.59 -8.67
N ALA A 505 -0.40 7.78 -9.10
CA ALA A 505 -0.72 8.91 -8.23
C ALA A 505 -1.88 8.60 -7.26
N ASP A 506 -2.81 7.71 -7.65
CA ASP A 506 -3.99 7.34 -6.86
C ASP A 506 -4.01 5.85 -6.46
N GLU A 507 -2.83 5.19 -6.42
CA GLU A 507 -2.68 3.81 -5.99
C GLU A 507 -1.78 3.71 -4.76
N THR A 508 -2.08 2.75 -3.87
CA THR A 508 -1.34 2.54 -2.62
C THR A 508 -0.82 1.12 -2.45
N ASP A 509 -1.17 0.19 -3.34
CA ASP A 509 -0.70 -1.19 -3.26
C ASP A 509 0.61 -1.39 -4.04
N GLY A 510 1.48 -2.25 -3.52
CA GLY A 510 2.80 -2.49 -4.09
C GLY A 510 2.77 -3.13 -5.48
N GLU A 511 1.73 -3.88 -5.81
CA GLU A 511 1.56 -4.54 -7.11
C GLU A 511 1.26 -3.52 -8.22
N SER A 512 0.40 -2.53 -7.92
CA SER A 512 0.12 -1.41 -8.83
C SER A 512 1.37 -0.54 -9.02
N LEU A 513 2.01 -0.11 -7.93
CA LEU A 513 3.21 0.72 -7.99
C LEU A 513 4.36 0.05 -8.75
N ARG A 514 4.56 -1.27 -8.56
CA ARG A 514 5.55 -2.05 -9.32
C ARG A 514 5.24 -2.06 -10.82
N ALA A 515 3.97 -2.25 -11.19
CA ALA A 515 3.56 -2.25 -12.59
C ALA A 515 3.72 -0.86 -13.25
N CYS A 516 3.36 0.21 -12.54
CA CYS A 516 3.57 1.58 -12.99
C CYS A 516 5.04 1.89 -13.27
N ASN A 517 5.99 1.44 -12.43
CA ASN A 517 7.41 1.68 -12.60
C ASN A 517 8.01 1.07 -13.88
N MET A 518 7.28 0.21 -14.57
CA MET A 518 7.70 -0.29 -15.88
C MET A 518 7.51 0.77 -16.97
N VAL A 519 6.50 1.61 -16.80
CA VAL A 519 6.00 2.57 -17.81
C VAL A 519 6.35 4.01 -17.45
N LEU A 520 6.30 4.35 -16.16
CA LEU A 520 6.41 5.72 -15.65
C LEU A 520 7.71 5.91 -14.87
N GLU A 521 8.25 7.13 -14.87
CA GLU A 521 9.46 7.50 -14.12
C GLU A 521 9.25 8.79 -13.34
N GLY A 522 9.88 8.89 -12.16
CA GLY A 522 9.91 10.10 -11.34
C GLY A 522 11.06 11.05 -11.70
N LEU A 523 11.12 12.21 -11.06
CA LEU A 523 12.26 13.14 -11.18
C LEU A 523 13.57 12.46 -10.75
N LEU A 524 13.52 11.71 -9.65
CA LEU A 524 14.58 10.83 -9.19
C LEU A 524 14.06 9.39 -9.17
N ALA A 525 14.94 8.42 -8.98
CA ALA A 525 14.63 7.01 -8.80
C ALA A 525 15.42 6.46 -7.60
N TYR A 526 15.12 5.24 -7.15
CA TYR A 526 15.97 4.57 -6.17
C TYR A 526 17.05 3.73 -6.87
N GLU A 527 18.23 3.67 -6.25
CA GLU A 527 19.32 2.82 -6.74
C GLU A 527 18.93 1.35 -6.72
N LYS A 528 19.53 0.57 -7.62
CA LYS A 528 19.31 -0.87 -7.71
C LYS A 528 19.61 -1.57 -6.38
N GLY A 529 18.60 -2.23 -5.82
CA GLY A 529 18.74 -2.99 -4.57
C GLY A 529 19.00 -2.15 -3.32
N GLY A 530 18.87 -0.83 -3.41
CA GLY A 530 19.10 0.10 -2.33
C GLY A 530 17.94 1.06 -2.09
N THR A 531 18.20 2.10 -1.31
CA THR A 531 17.21 3.10 -0.87
C THR A 531 17.64 4.53 -1.22
N LYS A 532 18.84 4.71 -1.77
CA LYS A 532 19.36 6.03 -2.10
C LYS A 532 18.68 6.57 -3.36
N ALA A 533 18.21 7.83 -3.28
CA ALA A 533 17.70 8.53 -4.45
C ALA A 533 18.85 8.85 -5.42
N VAL A 534 18.63 8.55 -6.69
CA VAL A 534 19.58 8.75 -7.80
C VAL A 534 18.90 9.48 -8.96
N PRO A 535 19.65 10.14 -9.87
CA PRO A 535 19.09 10.81 -11.04
C PRO A 535 18.21 9.89 -11.91
N SER A 536 17.06 10.41 -12.35
CA SER A 536 16.17 9.80 -13.35
C SER A 536 15.79 10.85 -14.39
N LEU A 537 14.53 11.31 -14.47
CA LEU A 537 14.10 12.38 -15.37
C LEU A 537 14.74 13.73 -15.04
N ALA A 538 15.13 13.94 -13.77
CA ALA A 538 16.06 15.01 -13.40
C ALA A 538 17.50 14.47 -13.35
N THR A 539 18.45 15.27 -13.83
CA THR A 539 19.89 15.01 -13.68
C THR A 539 20.36 15.27 -12.25
N GLY A 540 19.55 15.97 -11.45
CA GLY A 540 19.72 16.22 -10.03
C GLY A 540 18.72 17.26 -9.55
N CYS A 541 18.48 17.29 -8.22
CA CYS A 541 17.72 18.30 -7.53
C CYS A 541 18.61 18.92 -6.44
N GLU A 542 18.77 20.24 -6.46
CA GLU A 542 19.63 20.97 -5.53
C GLU A 542 18.76 21.85 -4.61
N ALA A 543 19.07 21.83 -3.32
CA ALA A 543 18.38 22.64 -2.33
C ALA A 543 19.11 23.94 -2.06
N ASN A 544 18.36 24.98 -1.63
CA ASN A 544 18.94 26.10 -0.93
C ASN A 544 19.41 25.71 0.49
N ALA A 545 20.08 26.62 1.20
CA ALA A 545 20.72 26.31 2.48
C ALA A 545 19.75 25.87 3.60
N ASP A 546 18.50 26.26 3.54
CA ASP A 546 17.47 25.94 4.54
C ASP A 546 16.44 24.90 4.07
N LEU A 547 16.69 24.23 2.92
CA LEU A 547 15.86 23.17 2.34
C LEU A 547 14.40 23.58 2.05
N THR A 548 14.16 24.86 1.87
CA THR A 548 12.83 25.40 1.54
C THR A 548 12.63 25.63 0.05
N VAL A 549 13.71 25.58 -0.76
CA VAL A 549 13.64 25.68 -2.22
C VAL A 549 14.48 24.57 -2.83
N TRP A 550 13.85 23.78 -3.68
CA TRP A 550 14.49 22.71 -4.44
C TRP A 550 14.41 23.02 -5.94
N THR A 551 15.54 22.97 -6.62
CA THR A 551 15.63 23.20 -8.07
C THR A 551 16.10 21.93 -8.75
N CYS A 552 15.27 21.34 -9.58
CA CYS A 552 15.56 20.13 -10.34
C CYS A 552 15.88 20.49 -11.80
N LYS A 553 17.01 20.00 -12.29
CA LYS A 553 17.41 20.10 -13.70
C LYS A 553 16.96 18.88 -14.45
N LEU A 554 16.08 19.06 -15.43
CA LEU A 554 15.49 17.99 -16.20
C LEU A 554 16.48 17.50 -17.29
N ARG A 555 16.33 16.24 -17.63
CA ARG A 555 17.06 15.60 -18.73
C ARG A 555 16.50 16.09 -20.06
N GLU A 556 17.38 16.49 -20.98
CA GLU A 556 16.99 16.96 -22.30
C GLU A 556 16.74 15.80 -23.28
N GLY A 557 15.79 15.97 -24.20
CA GLY A 557 15.52 15.03 -25.30
C GLY A 557 14.77 13.76 -24.88
N VAL A 558 14.26 13.69 -23.67
CA VAL A 558 13.39 12.59 -23.24
C VAL A 558 12.03 12.72 -23.94
N LYS A 559 11.50 11.58 -24.39
CA LYS A 559 10.16 11.50 -24.99
C LYS A 559 9.28 10.52 -24.24
N PHE A 560 8.01 10.85 -24.16
CA PHE A 560 6.99 9.91 -23.76
C PHE A 560 6.75 8.83 -24.84
N HIS A 561 6.07 7.76 -24.46
CA HIS A 561 5.82 6.61 -25.33
C HIS A 561 4.98 6.95 -26.59
N ASP A 562 4.22 8.02 -26.56
CA ASP A 562 3.45 8.53 -27.72
C ASP A 562 4.27 9.44 -28.62
N GLY A 563 5.51 9.74 -28.25
CA GLY A 563 6.46 10.58 -28.99
C GLY A 563 6.44 12.06 -28.61
N SER A 564 5.56 12.50 -27.72
CA SER A 564 5.59 13.86 -27.17
C SER A 564 6.88 14.11 -26.36
N ASP A 565 7.28 15.39 -26.28
CA ASP A 565 8.47 15.79 -25.53
C ASP A 565 8.13 15.89 -24.03
N PHE A 566 9.05 15.42 -23.18
CA PHE A 566 9.01 15.68 -21.73
C PHE A 566 9.62 17.04 -21.40
N ASP A 567 8.90 17.86 -20.60
CA ASP A 567 9.40 19.15 -20.13
C ASP A 567 8.90 19.51 -18.71
N ALA A 568 9.26 20.71 -18.26
CA ALA A 568 8.93 21.18 -16.91
C ALA A 568 7.43 21.39 -16.67
N ASN A 569 6.62 21.58 -17.71
CA ASN A 569 5.16 21.71 -17.57
C ASN A 569 4.51 20.38 -17.20
N ASP A 570 5.03 19.24 -17.72
CA ASP A 570 4.55 17.92 -17.34
C ASP A 570 4.73 17.67 -15.83
N VAL A 571 5.88 18.10 -15.30
CA VAL A 571 6.14 18.05 -13.86
C VAL A 571 5.13 18.88 -13.09
N VAL A 572 4.95 20.16 -13.47
CA VAL A 572 4.01 21.06 -12.79
C VAL A 572 2.59 20.49 -12.84
N MET A 573 2.15 20.00 -14.02
CA MET A 573 0.79 19.48 -14.20
C MET A 573 0.55 18.19 -13.42
N THR A 574 1.51 17.27 -13.43
CA THR A 574 1.43 16.01 -12.66
C THR A 574 1.22 16.27 -11.18
N TYR A 575 2.00 17.18 -10.60
CA TYR A 575 1.85 17.54 -9.18
C TYR A 575 0.58 18.37 -8.93
N TYR A 576 0.23 19.30 -9.83
CA TYR A 576 -0.97 20.13 -9.68
C TYR A 576 -2.25 19.31 -9.63
N VAL A 577 -2.39 18.31 -10.52
CA VAL A 577 -3.56 17.42 -10.54
C VAL A 577 -3.72 16.66 -9.22
N GLN A 578 -2.63 16.21 -8.63
CA GLN A 578 -2.65 15.56 -7.31
C GLN A 578 -2.91 16.56 -6.18
N TRP A 579 -2.42 17.79 -6.30
CA TRP A 579 -2.41 18.79 -5.25
C TRP A 579 -3.74 19.54 -5.11
N ASP A 580 -4.38 19.91 -6.21
CA ASP A 580 -5.61 20.72 -6.18
C ASP A 580 -6.88 19.86 -6.17
N ALA A 581 -7.45 19.64 -4.97
CA ALA A 581 -8.68 18.89 -4.80
C ALA A 581 -9.92 19.50 -5.51
N ALA A 582 -9.84 20.76 -5.97
CA ALA A 582 -10.89 21.39 -6.76
C ALA A 582 -10.65 21.26 -8.28
N SER A 583 -9.50 20.74 -8.71
CA SER A 583 -9.20 20.54 -10.12
C SER A 583 -10.19 19.53 -10.75
N PRO A 584 -10.74 19.79 -11.93
CA PRO A 584 -11.58 18.82 -12.65
C PRO A 584 -10.82 17.55 -13.07
N LEU A 585 -9.48 17.57 -13.00
CA LEU A 585 -8.59 16.44 -13.28
C LEU A 585 -8.23 15.62 -12.05
N HIS A 586 -8.51 16.12 -10.84
CA HIS A 586 -8.28 15.41 -9.56
C HIS A 586 -9.36 14.33 -9.37
N LYS A 587 -9.22 13.21 -10.09
CA LYS A 587 -10.20 12.13 -10.09
C LYS A 587 -9.59 10.78 -9.76
N GLY A 588 -8.59 10.32 -10.51
CA GLY A 588 -8.01 8.99 -10.30
C GLY A 588 -9.02 7.83 -10.40
N ARG A 589 -8.67 6.73 -9.77
CA ARG A 589 -9.56 5.58 -9.54
C ARG A 589 -10.40 5.76 -8.28
N THR A 590 -9.81 6.27 -7.20
CA THR A 590 -10.46 6.53 -5.91
C THR A 590 -10.71 8.01 -5.68
N GLY A 591 -9.88 8.87 -6.23
CA GLY A 591 -9.86 10.32 -6.00
C GLY A 591 -9.26 10.72 -4.65
N SER A 592 -8.65 9.77 -3.92
CA SER A 592 -8.08 10.00 -2.59
C SER A 592 -6.70 10.62 -2.63
N PHE A 593 -5.88 10.22 -3.60
CA PHE A 593 -4.47 10.64 -3.70
C PHE A 593 -3.75 10.58 -2.35
N ASP A 594 -3.90 9.44 -1.65
CA ASP A 594 -3.50 9.27 -0.25
C ASP A 594 -2.03 9.60 -0.01
N TYR A 595 -1.15 9.17 -0.92
CA TYR A 595 0.27 9.49 -0.81
C TYR A 595 0.57 10.98 -0.97
N PHE A 596 -0.17 11.70 -1.83
CA PHE A 596 0.01 13.14 -1.94
C PHE A 596 -0.35 13.82 -0.62
N SER A 597 -1.53 13.51 -0.09
CA SER A 597 -1.99 14.05 1.19
C SER A 597 -1.03 13.73 2.35
N ALA A 598 -0.61 12.48 2.45
CA ALA A 598 0.26 12.01 3.54
C ALA A 598 1.68 12.62 3.47
N LEU A 599 2.29 12.67 2.27
CA LEU A 599 3.69 13.04 2.11
C LEU A 599 3.90 14.55 1.97
N TRP A 600 2.93 15.25 1.38
CA TRP A 600 3.00 16.71 1.17
C TRP A 600 2.09 17.50 2.12
N GLY A 601 1.42 16.81 3.07
CA GLY A 601 0.72 17.43 4.21
C GLY A 601 -0.68 17.97 3.91
N GLY A 602 -1.22 17.75 2.73
CA GLY A 602 -2.59 18.11 2.39
C GLY A 602 -2.78 18.77 1.02
N PHE A 603 -4.05 18.89 0.66
CA PHE A 603 -4.47 19.43 -0.65
C PHE A 603 -4.72 20.92 -0.61
N MET A 604 -4.47 21.58 -1.73
CA MET A 604 -4.97 22.92 -2.03
C MET A 604 -6.47 22.84 -2.36
N ASN A 605 -7.24 23.86 -1.97
CA ASN A 605 -8.68 23.95 -2.24
C ASN A 605 -9.53 22.75 -1.78
N ALA A 606 -9.09 22.00 -0.74
CA ALA A 606 -9.86 20.92 -0.16
C ALA A 606 -11.07 21.44 0.60
N LYS A 607 -12.25 20.82 0.39
CA LYS A 607 -13.43 21.11 1.20
C LYS A 607 -13.34 20.35 2.53
N PRO A 608 -13.96 20.88 3.62
CA PRO A 608 -14.14 20.11 4.84
C PRO A 608 -14.81 18.77 4.56
N ALA A 609 -14.37 17.72 5.23
CA ALA A 609 -15.09 16.47 5.23
C ALA A 609 -16.50 16.72 5.77
N SER A 610 -17.53 16.33 5.03
CA SER A 610 -18.96 16.54 5.36
C SER A 610 -19.39 15.66 6.53
#